data_55c0b91d4fac416217231823557131db
#
_entry.id   55c0b91d4fac416217231823557131db
#
_cell.length_a   1.000
_cell.length_b   1.000
_cell.length_c   1.000
_cell.angle_alpha   90.00
_cell.angle_beta   90.00
_cell.angle_gamma   90.00
#
_symmetry.space_group_name_H-M   'P 1'
#
loop_
_entity.id
_entity.type
_entity.pdbx_description
1 polymer ?
#
loop_
_entity_poly.entity_id
_entity_poly.type
_entity_poly.pdbx_seq_one_letter_code
_entity_poly.pdbx_strand_id
1 'polypeptide(L)'
;MKKRLRNRRGFTLVELMVVIIIVGILAAIAVPLYTDYVQKARVTEATSIMGAIITAEKIWKQRTTQYFAADATAGDFDVFKQKGIDISDTVYFLYKVETTDDPSFKITATATDKFDGVGGEELIYDSLQAVGSRWSVPAGQTSITDDMLPSEPS
;
A
#
# COMPACT_ATOMS: atom_id res chain seq x y z
N MET A 1 22.10 55.42 -34.63
CA MET A 1 21.36 54.15 -34.34
C MET A 1 20.47 54.38 -33.15
N LYS A 2 19.13 54.44 -33.30
CA LYS A 2 18.17 54.55 -32.17
C LYS A 2 17.83 53.14 -31.64
N LYS A 3 18.26 52.83 -30.41
CA LYS A 3 17.96 51.60 -29.72
C LYS A 3 16.45 51.56 -29.37
N ARG A 4 15.66 50.69 -30.02
CA ARG A 4 14.25 50.48 -29.69
C ARG A 4 14.17 49.90 -28.28
N LEU A 5 13.69 50.67 -27.33
CA LEU A 5 13.33 50.18 -26.00
C LEU A 5 12.15 49.21 -26.16
N ARG A 6 12.39 47.92 -25.95
CA ARG A 6 11.36 46.89 -25.91
C ARG A 6 10.48 47.15 -24.67
N ASN A 7 9.25 47.54 -24.92
CA ASN A 7 8.25 47.79 -23.88
C ASN A 7 8.00 46.46 -23.11
N ARG A 8 8.61 46.30 -21.95
CA ARG A 8 8.36 45.15 -21.04
C ARG A 8 7.06 45.43 -20.31
N ARG A 9 5.97 44.82 -20.77
CA ARG A 9 4.73 44.80 -20.02
C ARG A 9 4.97 43.99 -18.76
N GLY A 10 4.87 44.58 -17.58
CA GLY A 10 4.88 43.90 -16.28
C GLY A 10 3.50 43.35 -15.96
N PHE A 11 3.45 42.29 -15.17
CA PHE A 11 2.21 41.75 -14.63
C PHE A 11 1.59 42.73 -13.64
N THR A 12 0.26 42.84 -13.65
CA THR A 12 -0.48 43.61 -12.67
C THR A 12 -0.61 42.82 -11.37
N LEU A 13 -0.71 43.49 -10.22
CA LEU A 13 -0.93 42.87 -8.92
C LEU A 13 -2.22 42.05 -8.91
N VAL A 14 -3.26 42.54 -9.58
CA VAL A 14 -4.56 41.88 -9.69
C VAL A 14 -4.47 40.56 -10.48
N GLU A 15 -3.73 40.52 -11.59
CA GLU A 15 -3.50 39.27 -12.35
C GLU A 15 -2.85 38.20 -11.48
N LEU A 16 -1.88 38.58 -10.64
CA LEU A 16 -1.21 37.65 -9.75
C LEU A 16 -2.14 37.17 -8.63
N MET A 17 -2.97 38.07 -8.06
CA MET A 17 -3.96 37.71 -7.03
C MET A 17 -5.02 36.73 -7.56
N VAL A 18 -5.54 36.93 -8.76
CA VAL A 18 -6.52 36.00 -9.36
C VAL A 18 -5.91 34.62 -9.57
N VAL A 19 -4.66 34.52 -10.02
CA VAL A 19 -3.98 33.25 -10.23
C VAL A 19 -3.81 32.47 -8.92
N ILE A 20 -3.35 33.14 -7.84
CA ILE A 20 -3.18 32.45 -6.55
C ILE A 20 -4.50 32.00 -5.94
N ILE A 21 -5.60 32.74 -6.14
CA ILE A 21 -6.93 32.34 -5.69
C ILE A 21 -7.37 31.06 -6.43
N ILE A 22 -7.24 31.03 -7.76
CA ILE A 22 -7.62 29.88 -8.57
C ILE A 22 -6.79 28.67 -8.19
N VAL A 23 -5.47 28.82 -8.06
CA VAL A 23 -4.56 27.72 -7.65
C VAL A 23 -4.91 27.23 -6.24
N GLY A 24 -5.23 28.13 -5.33
CA GLY A 24 -5.66 27.78 -3.97
C GLY A 24 -6.93 26.91 -3.95
N ILE A 25 -7.93 27.25 -4.75
CA ILE A 25 -9.18 26.48 -4.86
C ILE A 25 -8.89 25.10 -5.47
N LEU A 26 -8.10 25.04 -6.53
CA LEU A 26 -7.73 23.76 -7.16
C LEU A 26 -6.91 22.87 -6.22
N ALA A 27 -5.95 23.44 -5.49
CA ALA A 27 -5.14 22.71 -4.52
C ALA A 27 -5.99 22.13 -3.37
N ALA A 28 -7.00 22.87 -2.90
CA ALA A 28 -7.88 22.41 -1.82
C ALA A 28 -8.64 21.10 -2.16
N ILE A 29 -8.90 20.86 -3.45
CA ILE A 29 -9.55 19.63 -3.92
C ILE A 29 -8.51 18.58 -4.31
N ALA A 30 -7.44 19.00 -4.99
CA ALA A 30 -6.46 18.07 -5.55
C ALA A 30 -5.60 17.37 -4.48
N VAL A 31 -5.26 18.06 -3.39
CA VAL A 31 -4.37 17.49 -2.36
C VAL A 31 -5.00 16.27 -1.66
N PRO A 32 -6.23 16.32 -1.10
CA PRO A 32 -6.81 15.15 -0.44
C PRO A 32 -7.00 14.00 -1.42
N LEU A 33 -7.47 14.28 -2.64
CA LEU A 33 -7.65 13.25 -3.66
C LEU A 33 -6.33 12.55 -4.03
N TYR A 34 -5.23 13.30 -4.10
CA TYR A 34 -3.91 12.74 -4.38
C TYR A 34 -3.43 11.82 -3.25
N THR A 35 -3.64 12.20 -1.98
CA THR A 35 -3.26 11.37 -0.84
C THR A 35 -4.00 10.04 -0.83
N ASP A 36 -5.31 10.04 -1.13
CA ASP A 36 -6.10 8.81 -1.22
C ASP A 36 -5.58 7.87 -2.33
N TYR A 37 -5.25 8.42 -3.50
CA TYR A 37 -4.66 7.61 -4.58
C TYR A 37 -3.31 7.00 -4.20
N VAL A 38 -2.47 7.76 -3.50
CA VAL A 38 -1.16 7.27 -3.04
C VAL A 38 -1.35 6.14 -2.02
N GLN A 39 -2.27 6.27 -1.08
CA GLN A 39 -2.58 5.20 -0.11
C GLN A 39 -3.09 3.93 -0.81
N LYS A 40 -4.04 4.06 -1.74
CA LYS A 40 -4.53 2.92 -2.54
C LYS A 40 -3.41 2.24 -3.33
N ALA A 41 -2.49 2.99 -3.90
CA ALA A 41 -1.33 2.42 -4.61
C ALA A 41 -0.42 1.62 -3.66
N ARG A 42 -0.18 2.10 -2.45
CA ARG A 42 0.62 1.40 -1.43
C ARG A 42 -0.06 0.11 -0.96
N VAL A 43 -1.39 0.14 -0.74
CA VAL A 43 -2.16 -1.07 -0.40
C VAL A 43 -2.14 -2.08 -1.55
N THR A 44 -2.22 -1.61 -2.80
CA THR A 44 -2.11 -2.48 -3.98
C THR A 44 -0.74 -3.17 -4.05
N GLU A 45 0.33 -2.46 -3.71
CA GLU A 45 1.67 -3.04 -3.59
C GLU A 45 1.70 -4.13 -2.50
N ALA A 46 1.15 -3.85 -1.32
CA ALA A 46 1.08 -4.82 -0.23
C ALA A 46 0.29 -6.08 -0.62
N THR A 47 -0.87 -5.93 -1.25
CA THR A 47 -1.68 -7.08 -1.71
C THR A 47 -0.98 -7.88 -2.79
N SER A 48 -0.18 -7.25 -3.66
CA SER A 48 0.65 -7.94 -4.66
C SER A 48 1.71 -8.81 -4.01
N ILE A 49 2.40 -8.29 -2.99
CA ILE A 49 3.40 -9.05 -2.21
C ILE A 49 2.74 -10.21 -1.46
N MET A 50 1.59 -9.96 -0.80
CA MET A 50 0.83 -11.03 -0.16
C MET A 50 0.40 -12.12 -1.17
N GLY A 51 0.05 -11.75 -2.41
CA GLY A 51 -0.22 -12.69 -3.51
C GLY A 51 0.99 -13.55 -3.87
N ALA A 52 2.19 -12.99 -3.87
CA ALA A 52 3.43 -13.74 -4.05
C ALA A 52 3.68 -14.72 -2.88
N ILE A 53 3.44 -14.30 -1.64
CA ILE A 53 3.53 -15.14 -0.45
C ILE A 53 2.52 -16.30 -0.55
N ILE A 54 1.26 -16.05 -0.90
CA ILE A 54 0.22 -17.08 -1.09
C ILE A 54 0.68 -18.12 -2.11
N THR A 55 1.28 -17.67 -3.20
CA THR A 55 1.78 -18.58 -4.25
C THR A 55 2.93 -19.44 -3.73
N ALA A 56 3.87 -18.85 -3.02
CA ALA A 56 4.98 -19.56 -2.42
C ALA A 56 4.52 -20.58 -1.35
N GLU A 57 3.51 -20.23 -0.55
CA GLU A 57 2.90 -21.13 0.42
C GLU A 57 2.31 -22.38 -0.25
N LYS A 58 1.58 -22.19 -1.35
CA LYS A 58 1.03 -23.31 -2.12
C LYS A 58 2.13 -24.20 -2.70
N ILE A 59 3.20 -23.63 -3.24
CA ILE A 59 4.35 -24.39 -3.78
C ILE A 59 5.08 -25.11 -2.65
N TRP A 60 5.29 -24.47 -1.52
CA TRP A 60 5.96 -25.06 -0.36
C TRP A 60 5.16 -26.25 0.18
N LYS A 61 3.86 -26.10 0.34
CA LYS A 61 2.95 -27.19 0.76
C LYS A 61 3.00 -28.40 -0.17
N GLN A 62 3.09 -28.17 -1.49
CA GLN A 62 3.21 -29.28 -2.45
C GLN A 62 4.52 -30.09 -2.29
N ARG A 63 5.59 -29.44 -1.79
CA ARG A 63 6.89 -30.07 -1.61
C ARG A 63 7.08 -30.71 -0.23
N THR A 64 6.50 -30.11 0.80
CA THR A 64 6.75 -30.45 2.21
C THR A 64 5.52 -30.94 2.95
N THR A 65 4.35 -30.91 2.34
CA THR A 65 3.02 -31.21 2.94
C THR A 65 2.56 -30.23 4.00
N GLN A 66 3.37 -29.21 4.34
CA GLN A 66 3.06 -28.20 5.35
C GLN A 66 3.24 -26.78 4.78
N TYR A 67 2.56 -25.82 5.36
CA TYR A 67 2.82 -24.40 5.14
C TYR A 67 4.02 -23.96 5.98
N PHE A 68 4.66 -22.83 5.63
CA PHE A 68 5.73 -22.26 6.43
C PHE A 68 5.24 -21.05 7.25
N ALA A 69 5.82 -20.84 8.42
CA ALA A 69 5.68 -19.60 9.16
C ALA A 69 6.87 -18.67 8.85
N ALA A 70 6.62 -17.38 8.76
CA ALA A 70 7.63 -16.37 8.57
C ALA A 70 7.20 -15.06 9.26
N ASP A 71 8.13 -14.39 9.92
CA ASP A 71 7.86 -13.14 10.61
C ASP A 71 8.93 -12.12 10.25
N ALA A 72 8.53 -11.08 9.53
CA ALA A 72 9.36 -9.96 9.15
C ALA A 72 8.91 -8.64 9.83
N THR A 73 8.16 -8.72 10.92
CA THR A 73 7.70 -7.54 11.65
C THR A 73 8.84 -6.72 12.27
N ALA A 74 10.02 -7.33 12.44
CA ALA A 74 11.25 -6.63 12.84
C ALA A 74 12.01 -5.99 11.66
N GLY A 75 11.48 -6.05 10.43
CA GLY A 75 12.13 -5.54 9.22
C GLY A 75 13.17 -6.48 8.60
N ASP A 76 13.27 -7.73 9.08
CA ASP A 76 14.14 -8.75 8.50
C ASP A 76 13.38 -9.58 7.46
N PHE A 77 13.57 -9.25 6.20
CA PHE A 77 12.94 -9.94 5.08
C PHE A 77 13.71 -11.18 4.58
N ASP A 78 14.86 -11.50 5.17
CA ASP A 78 15.66 -12.67 4.76
C ASP A 78 14.92 -13.98 5.03
N VAL A 79 14.00 -14.00 5.98
CA VAL A 79 13.12 -15.16 6.24
C VAL A 79 12.27 -15.53 5.02
N PHE A 80 11.84 -14.55 4.22
CA PHE A 80 11.09 -14.75 2.99
C PHE A 80 12.01 -15.13 1.83
N LYS A 81 13.18 -14.51 1.73
CA LYS A 81 14.20 -14.85 0.71
C LYS A 81 14.62 -16.31 0.80
N GLN A 82 14.79 -16.85 2.01
CA GLN A 82 15.09 -18.28 2.25
C GLN A 82 13.98 -19.21 1.74
N LYS A 83 12.75 -18.70 1.59
CA LYS A 83 11.61 -19.44 1.02
C LYS A 83 11.41 -19.20 -0.48
N GLY A 84 12.36 -18.48 -1.11
CA GLY A 84 12.32 -18.16 -2.54
C GLY A 84 11.38 -17.01 -2.88
N ILE A 85 11.04 -16.19 -1.90
CA ILE A 85 10.22 -15.00 -2.11
C ILE A 85 11.14 -13.79 -2.02
N ASP A 86 11.35 -13.12 -3.15
CA ASP A 86 12.10 -11.88 -3.18
C ASP A 86 11.13 -10.72 -2.84
N ILE A 87 11.10 -10.38 -1.55
CA ILE A 87 10.47 -9.14 -1.07
C ILE A 87 11.61 -8.13 -0.99
N SER A 88 11.68 -7.23 -1.96
CA SER A 88 12.52 -6.05 -1.86
C SER A 88 12.01 -5.18 -0.70
N ASP A 89 12.92 -4.58 0.05
CA ASP A 89 12.68 -3.80 1.27
C ASP A 89 11.48 -2.85 1.11
N THR A 90 10.30 -3.34 1.45
CA THR A 90 9.09 -2.53 1.46
C THR A 90 9.11 -1.64 2.68
N VAL A 91 9.04 -0.35 2.46
CA VAL A 91 9.09 0.63 3.55
C VAL A 91 7.71 0.88 4.17
N TYR A 92 6.64 0.45 3.50
CA TYR A 92 5.27 0.79 3.91
C TYR A 92 4.58 -0.30 4.72
N PHE A 93 4.94 -1.58 4.51
CA PHE A 93 4.32 -2.72 5.19
C PHE A 93 5.36 -3.73 5.64
N LEU A 94 5.10 -4.33 6.79
CA LEU A 94 5.82 -5.49 7.34
C LEU A 94 4.90 -6.71 7.24
N TYR A 95 5.48 -7.89 6.98
CA TYR A 95 4.70 -9.09 6.69
C TYR A 95 4.96 -10.17 7.72
N LYS A 96 3.86 -10.85 8.11
CA LYS A 96 3.91 -12.03 8.98
C LYS A 96 3.04 -13.12 8.38
N VAL A 97 3.54 -14.35 8.39
CA VAL A 97 2.80 -15.55 8.03
C VAL A 97 2.71 -16.44 9.26
N GLU A 98 1.49 -16.74 9.66
CA GLU A 98 1.18 -17.65 10.76
C GLU A 98 0.55 -18.92 10.19
N THR A 99 1.01 -20.07 10.67
CA THR A 99 0.41 -21.37 10.37
C THR A 99 -0.38 -21.83 11.59
N THR A 100 -1.60 -22.32 11.36
CA THR A 100 -2.40 -22.96 12.41
C THR A 100 -2.22 -24.47 12.36
N ASP A 101 -2.64 -25.21 13.41
CA ASP A 101 -2.57 -26.68 13.47
C ASP A 101 -3.40 -27.38 12.40
N ASP A 102 -4.38 -26.73 11.83
CA ASP A 102 -5.11 -27.14 10.62
C ASP A 102 -4.31 -26.69 9.36
N PRO A 103 -4.41 -27.41 8.22
CA PRO A 103 -3.60 -27.06 7.03
C PRO A 103 -4.01 -25.73 6.38
N SER A 104 -3.76 -24.66 7.10
CA SER A 104 -4.10 -23.29 6.74
C SER A 104 -2.99 -22.33 7.14
N PHE A 105 -3.03 -21.15 6.56
CA PHE A 105 -2.14 -20.05 6.88
C PHE A 105 -2.88 -18.72 6.85
N LYS A 106 -2.38 -17.79 7.63
CA LYS A 106 -2.84 -16.41 7.70
C LYS A 106 -1.66 -15.49 7.41
N ILE A 107 -1.85 -14.53 6.54
CA ILE A 107 -0.86 -13.48 6.25
C ILE A 107 -1.39 -12.18 6.81
N THR A 108 -0.56 -11.50 7.57
CA THR A 108 -0.85 -10.15 8.07
C THR A 108 0.21 -9.20 7.49
N ALA A 109 -0.23 -8.14 6.83
CA ALA A 109 0.61 -7.02 6.43
C ALA A 109 0.28 -5.85 7.37
N THR A 110 1.25 -5.43 8.17
CA THR A 110 1.11 -4.33 9.14
C THR A 110 1.74 -3.07 8.58
N ALA A 111 0.97 -2.00 8.50
CA ALA A 111 1.44 -0.70 8.04
C ALA A 111 2.51 -0.12 8.97
N THR A 112 3.56 0.45 8.39
CA THR A 112 4.56 1.23 9.13
C THR A 112 4.13 2.69 9.24
N ASP A 113 4.81 3.46 10.08
CA ASP A 113 4.64 4.91 10.19
C ASP A 113 4.83 5.67 8.87
N LYS A 114 5.54 5.08 7.91
CA LYS A 114 5.73 5.64 6.57
C LYS A 114 4.51 5.52 5.65
N PHE A 115 3.54 4.66 6.01
CA PHE A 115 2.32 4.51 5.24
C PHE A 115 1.38 5.70 5.43
N ASP A 116 1.04 6.03 6.66
CA ASP A 116 0.04 7.03 7.04
C ASP A 116 0.52 8.01 8.12
N GLY A 117 1.74 7.85 8.64
CA GLY A 117 2.31 8.66 9.73
C GLY A 117 2.05 8.12 11.14
N VAL A 118 1.19 7.11 11.28
CA VAL A 118 0.84 6.49 12.57
C VAL A 118 1.33 5.05 12.62
N GLY A 119 1.10 4.28 11.56
CA GLY A 119 1.41 2.87 11.48
C GLY A 119 0.46 1.98 12.29
N GLY A 120 0.65 0.67 12.16
CA GLY A 120 -0.09 -0.32 12.94
C GLY A 120 -1.42 -0.76 12.34
N GLU A 121 -1.88 -0.16 11.25
CA GLU A 121 -3.03 -0.68 10.51
C GLU A 121 -2.68 -1.98 9.79
N GLU A 122 -3.63 -2.89 9.69
CA GLU A 122 -3.40 -4.24 9.21
C GLU A 122 -4.28 -4.58 8.01
N LEU A 123 -3.70 -5.35 7.10
CA LEU A 123 -4.37 -6.04 6.01
C LEU A 123 -4.18 -7.53 6.20
N ILE A 124 -5.26 -8.31 6.21
CA ILE A 124 -5.24 -9.73 6.55
C ILE A 124 -5.73 -10.56 5.36
N TYR A 125 -5.01 -11.65 5.09
CA TYR A 125 -5.46 -12.74 4.25
C TYR A 125 -5.52 -14.02 5.08
N ASP A 126 -6.68 -14.68 5.11
CA ASP A 126 -6.90 -15.92 5.82
C ASP A 126 -7.36 -17.03 4.85
N SER A 127 -6.53 -18.06 4.72
CA SER A 127 -6.80 -19.17 3.79
C SER A 127 -7.96 -20.08 4.21
N LEU A 128 -8.40 -20.00 5.47
CA LEU A 128 -9.56 -20.77 5.98
C LEU A 128 -10.91 -20.17 5.56
N GLN A 129 -10.93 -18.87 5.28
CA GLN A 129 -12.18 -18.19 4.93
C GLN A 129 -12.71 -18.64 3.58
N ALA A 130 -14.01 -18.52 3.39
CA ALA A 130 -14.64 -18.78 2.10
C ALA A 130 -14.12 -17.81 1.03
N VAL A 131 -14.14 -18.25 -0.23
CA VAL A 131 -13.84 -17.38 -1.36
C VAL A 131 -14.75 -16.15 -1.31
N GLY A 132 -14.17 -14.96 -1.44
CA GLY A 132 -14.87 -13.68 -1.28
C GLY A 132 -14.77 -13.07 0.12
N SER A 133 -14.22 -13.79 1.10
CA SER A 133 -14.05 -13.31 2.48
C SER A 133 -12.63 -13.51 3.02
N ARG A 134 -11.67 -13.91 2.18
CA ARG A 134 -10.28 -14.20 2.61
C ARG A 134 -9.50 -12.96 2.94
N TRP A 135 -9.81 -11.87 2.29
CA TRP A 135 -9.24 -10.57 2.54
C TRP A 135 -10.10 -9.79 3.52
N SER A 136 -9.50 -9.20 4.51
CA SER A 136 -10.20 -8.39 5.50
C SER A 136 -9.31 -7.27 6.06
N VAL A 137 -9.98 -6.23 6.53
CA VAL A 137 -9.39 -5.13 7.29
C VAL A 137 -9.99 -5.15 8.69
N PRO A 138 -9.20 -5.18 9.76
CA PRO A 138 -9.72 -5.06 11.12
C PRO A 138 -10.59 -3.82 11.32
N ALA A 139 -11.64 -3.95 12.09
CA ALA A 139 -12.54 -2.83 12.37
C ALA A 139 -11.83 -1.69 13.10
N GLY A 140 -12.19 -0.45 12.76
CA GLY A 140 -11.65 0.75 13.41
C GLY A 140 -10.43 1.36 12.74
N GLN A 141 -9.95 0.79 11.64
CA GLN A 141 -8.92 1.41 10.80
C GLN A 141 -9.52 2.54 9.95
N THR A 142 -8.69 3.50 9.58
CA THR A 142 -9.12 4.70 8.83
C THR A 142 -8.37 4.89 7.53
N SER A 143 -7.12 4.44 7.45
CA SER A 143 -6.25 4.63 6.28
C SER A 143 -6.30 3.44 5.32
N ILE A 144 -6.60 2.23 5.83
CA ILE A 144 -6.85 1.04 5.03
C ILE A 144 -8.33 0.70 5.13
N THR A 145 -9.02 0.61 4.00
CA THR A 145 -10.47 0.36 3.93
C THR A 145 -10.80 -0.80 3.00
N ASP A 146 -11.97 -1.43 3.18
CA ASP A 146 -12.38 -2.62 2.43
C ASP A 146 -12.43 -2.39 0.90
N ASP A 147 -12.66 -1.15 0.45
CA ASP A 147 -12.66 -0.80 -0.98
C ASP A 147 -11.28 -0.83 -1.64
N MET A 148 -10.22 -0.95 -0.83
CA MET A 148 -8.83 -1.12 -1.29
C MET A 148 -8.44 -2.59 -1.46
N LEU A 149 -9.29 -3.53 -1.01
CA LEU A 149 -9.01 -4.97 -1.09
C LEU A 149 -9.11 -5.50 -2.52
N PRO A 150 -8.32 -6.53 -2.88
CA PRO A 150 -8.46 -7.17 -4.17
C PRO A 150 -9.81 -7.90 -4.27
N SER A 151 -10.44 -7.78 -5.44
CA SER A 151 -11.59 -8.62 -5.76
C SER A 151 -11.13 -10.06 -5.94
N GLU A 152 -11.71 -10.99 -5.18
CA GLU A 152 -11.42 -12.40 -5.39
C GLU A 152 -12.17 -12.91 -6.64
N PRO A 153 -11.50 -13.71 -7.49
CA PRO A 153 -12.19 -14.39 -8.57
C PRO A 153 -13.21 -15.36 -7.99
N SER A 154 -14.42 -15.29 -8.51
CA SER A 154 -15.53 -16.21 -8.22
C SER A 154 -15.22 -17.67 -8.53
#